data_6c38f51a43028dcdbd025dc8b0605772
#
_entry.id   6c38f51a43028dcdbd025dc8b0605772
#
_cell.length_a   1.000
_cell.length_b   1.000
_cell.length_c   1.000
_cell.angle_alpha   90.00
_cell.angle_beta   90.00
_cell.angle_gamma   90.00
#
_symmetry.space_group_name_H-M   'P 1'
#
loop_
_entity.id
_entity.type
_entity.pdbx_description
1 polymer ?
#
loop_
_entity_poly.entity_id
_entity_poly.type
_entity_poly.pdbx_seq_one_letter_code
_entity_poly.pdbx_strand_id
1 'polypeptide(L)'
;MFKQTSTSLILLGILSVIVGIIAFVWPGVTVYALVILFAVYAFIDAGLEAMRAFTSRTAGPVFGHLLLGLISLAAGVVALVWPGPTALVLVLVVGIWAVAGGIVEIVNGFGKGEAAGTRAMFILTGLVSVAFGVLLFARPDVGAITLALLFGLFNLIYGISRITLGVQLHQLHQQGRSARPSSALPTAA
;
A
#
# COMPACT_ATOMS: atom_id res chain seq x y z
N MET A 1 24.01 5.04 -13.53
CA MET A 1 22.61 5.06 -13.05
C MET A 1 22.29 3.94 -12.04
N PHE A 2 22.68 2.70 -12.24
CA PHE A 2 22.29 1.54 -11.40
C PHE A 2 22.83 1.51 -9.95
N LYS A 3 23.92 2.18 -9.63
CA LYS A 3 24.48 2.23 -8.27
C LYS A 3 23.58 3.01 -7.30
N GLN A 4 22.93 4.08 -7.79
CA GLN A 4 21.93 4.82 -7.00
C GLN A 4 20.69 3.98 -6.71
N THR A 5 20.28 3.12 -7.66
CA THR A 5 19.10 2.26 -7.51
C THR A 5 19.29 1.19 -6.41
N SER A 6 20.48 0.56 -6.33
CA SER A 6 20.79 -0.44 -5.29
C SER A 6 20.78 0.15 -3.89
N THR A 7 21.43 1.30 -3.69
CA THR A 7 21.49 1.99 -2.39
C THR A 7 20.09 2.46 -1.96
N SER A 8 19.29 3.01 -2.89
CA SER A 8 17.92 3.44 -2.61
C SER A 8 17.02 2.27 -2.22
N LEU A 9 17.18 1.09 -2.84
CA LEU A 9 16.43 -0.11 -2.49
C LEU A 9 16.76 -0.58 -1.07
N ILE A 10 18.04 -0.59 -0.69
CA ILE A 10 18.46 -0.98 0.66
C ILE A 10 17.93 0.00 1.70
N LEU A 11 18.06 1.31 1.47
CA LEU A 11 17.56 2.33 2.39
C LEU A 11 16.05 2.24 2.59
N LEU A 12 15.28 2.11 1.50
CA LEU A 12 13.83 1.94 1.57
C LEU A 12 13.46 0.61 2.24
N GLY A 13 14.23 -0.45 2.02
CA GLY A 13 14.04 -1.74 2.68
C GLY A 13 14.25 -1.64 4.20
N ILE A 14 15.32 -0.98 4.64
CA ILE A 14 15.61 -0.74 6.06
C ILE A 14 14.50 0.09 6.69
N LEU A 15 14.06 1.18 6.03
CA LEU A 15 12.96 2.02 6.51
C LEU A 15 11.68 1.21 6.67
N SER A 16 11.34 0.36 5.68
CA SER A 16 10.16 -0.51 5.75
C SER A 16 10.24 -1.51 6.91
N VAL A 17 11.42 -2.10 7.16
CA VAL A 17 11.61 -3.00 8.31
C VAL A 17 11.41 -2.25 9.63
N ILE A 18 11.96 -1.05 9.78
CA ILE A 18 11.77 -0.23 10.98
C ILE A 18 10.29 0.08 11.20
N VAL A 19 9.57 0.53 10.17
CA VAL A 19 8.14 0.78 10.21
C VAL A 19 7.36 -0.49 10.58
N GLY A 20 7.74 -1.63 10.02
CA GLY A 20 7.15 -2.93 10.34
C GLY A 20 7.31 -3.28 11.82
N ILE A 21 8.50 -3.13 12.39
CA ILE A 21 8.78 -3.38 13.82
C ILE A 21 7.97 -2.43 14.71
N ILE A 22 7.91 -1.14 14.38
CA ILE A 22 7.12 -0.15 15.12
C ILE A 22 5.63 -0.55 15.13
N ALA A 23 5.10 -1.02 14.02
CA ALA A 23 3.71 -1.45 13.91
C ALA A 23 3.40 -2.67 14.81
N PHE A 24 4.36 -3.55 15.02
CA PHE A 24 4.20 -4.68 15.96
C PHE A 24 4.32 -4.25 17.44
N VAL A 25 5.27 -3.37 17.76
CA VAL A 25 5.53 -2.96 19.14
C VAL A 25 4.46 -1.98 19.65
N TRP A 26 4.02 -1.07 18.76
CA TRP A 26 3.03 -0.03 19.09
C TRP A 26 1.90 0.04 18.05
N PRO A 27 1.03 -0.98 17.98
CA PRO A 27 -0.04 -1.02 16.97
C PRO A 27 -1.01 0.15 17.07
N GLY A 28 -1.31 0.63 18.29
CA GLY A 28 -2.15 1.82 18.50
C GLY A 28 -1.56 3.09 17.88
N VAL A 29 -0.26 3.33 18.04
CA VAL A 29 0.44 4.46 17.40
C VAL A 29 0.39 4.33 15.87
N THR A 30 0.52 3.11 15.36
CA THR A 30 0.44 2.85 13.92
C THR A 30 -0.97 3.13 13.37
N VAL A 31 -2.03 2.80 14.10
CA VAL A 31 -3.40 3.16 13.71
C VAL A 31 -3.54 4.69 13.60
N TYR A 32 -3.05 5.45 14.59
CA TYR A 32 -3.07 6.91 14.52
C TYR A 32 -2.24 7.46 13.35
N ALA A 33 -1.07 6.89 13.08
CA ALA A 33 -0.24 7.28 11.94
C ALA A 33 -0.96 7.03 10.61
N LEU A 34 -1.70 5.93 10.47
CA LEU A 34 -2.51 5.64 9.28
C LEU A 34 -3.67 6.64 9.12
N VAL A 35 -4.31 7.06 10.20
CA VAL A 35 -5.34 8.12 10.16
C VAL A 35 -4.76 9.45 9.73
N ILE A 36 -3.58 9.83 10.23
CA ILE A 36 -2.87 11.05 9.80
C ILE A 36 -2.51 10.97 8.32
N LEU A 37 -2.01 9.81 7.86
CA LEU A 37 -1.71 9.59 6.46
C LEU A 37 -2.96 9.73 5.57
N PHE A 38 -4.10 9.20 6.03
CA PHE A 38 -5.38 9.39 5.37
C PHE A 38 -5.78 10.87 5.31
N ALA A 39 -5.60 11.62 6.40
CA ALA A 39 -5.91 13.06 6.42
C ALA A 39 -5.04 13.82 5.41
N VAL A 40 -3.73 13.54 5.35
CA VAL A 40 -2.83 14.14 4.36
C VAL A 40 -3.28 13.80 2.93
N TYR A 41 -3.61 12.53 2.67
CA TYR A 41 -4.16 12.11 1.38
C TYR A 41 -5.45 12.87 1.03
N ALA A 42 -6.38 13.00 1.97
CA ALA A 42 -7.64 13.71 1.76
C ALA A 42 -7.43 15.20 1.44
N PHE A 43 -6.46 15.87 2.09
CA PHE A 43 -6.12 17.26 1.76
C PHE A 43 -5.48 17.39 0.36
N ILE A 44 -4.61 16.47 -0.02
CA ILE A 44 -4.02 16.44 -1.37
C ILE A 44 -5.13 16.23 -2.40
N ASP A 45 -6.03 15.29 -2.17
CA ASP A 45 -7.16 14.99 -3.06
C ASP A 45 -8.09 16.20 -3.19
N ALA A 46 -8.42 16.88 -2.09
CA ALA A 46 -9.20 18.11 -2.11
C ALA A 46 -8.56 19.20 -3.00
N GLY A 47 -7.23 19.35 -2.90
CA GLY A 47 -6.48 20.28 -3.75
C GLY A 47 -6.52 19.88 -5.23
N LEU A 48 -6.36 18.60 -5.55
CA LEU A 48 -6.44 18.10 -6.91
C LEU A 48 -7.85 18.26 -7.51
N GLU A 49 -8.90 17.98 -6.73
CA GLU A 49 -10.28 18.19 -7.15
C GLU A 49 -10.59 19.67 -7.40
N ALA A 50 -10.09 20.57 -6.56
CA ALA A 50 -10.17 22.00 -6.81
C ALA A 50 -9.48 22.40 -8.11
N MET A 51 -8.26 21.91 -8.39
CA MET A 51 -7.56 22.16 -9.64
C MET A 51 -8.35 21.64 -10.86
N ARG A 52 -8.92 20.44 -10.77
CA ARG A 52 -9.77 19.87 -11.84
C ARG A 52 -11.02 20.72 -12.08
N ALA A 53 -11.65 21.25 -11.02
CA ALA A 53 -12.79 22.15 -11.14
C ALA A 53 -12.44 23.40 -11.96
N PHE A 54 -11.31 24.05 -11.68
CA PHE A 54 -10.86 25.24 -12.42
C PHE A 54 -10.44 24.94 -13.86
N THR A 55 -10.04 23.72 -14.18
CA THR A 55 -9.64 23.33 -15.54
C THR A 55 -10.83 22.85 -16.39
N SER A 56 -11.96 22.52 -15.77
CA SER A 56 -13.16 22.03 -16.45
C SER A 56 -13.88 23.15 -17.21
N ARG A 57 -14.29 22.85 -18.46
CA ARG A 57 -14.92 23.83 -19.35
C ARG A 57 -16.45 23.86 -19.29
N THR A 58 -17.06 22.94 -18.55
CA THR A 58 -18.52 22.79 -18.44
C THR A 58 -18.96 22.78 -16.99
N ALA A 59 -20.14 23.33 -16.69
CA ALA A 59 -20.63 23.54 -15.33
C ALA A 59 -20.83 22.22 -14.54
N GLY A 60 -21.29 21.14 -15.20
CA GLY A 60 -21.55 19.87 -14.55
C GLY A 60 -20.30 19.26 -13.88
N PRO A 61 -19.20 19.03 -14.61
CA PRO A 61 -17.94 18.56 -14.02
C PRO A 61 -17.36 19.51 -12.98
N VAL A 62 -17.46 20.84 -13.16
CA VAL A 62 -17.02 21.83 -12.16
C VAL A 62 -17.70 21.60 -10.82
N PHE A 63 -19.04 21.49 -10.83
CA PHE A 63 -19.80 21.25 -9.60
C PHE A 63 -19.45 19.91 -8.97
N GLY A 64 -19.29 18.83 -9.77
CA GLY A 64 -18.89 17.52 -9.29
C GLY A 64 -17.52 17.54 -8.60
N HIS A 65 -16.52 18.16 -9.21
CA HIS A 65 -15.17 18.28 -8.64
C HIS A 65 -15.15 19.15 -7.37
N LEU A 66 -15.91 20.25 -7.33
CA LEU A 66 -16.01 21.08 -6.13
C LEU A 66 -16.67 20.33 -4.97
N LEU A 67 -17.73 19.56 -5.25
CA LEU A 67 -18.39 18.75 -4.22
C LEU A 67 -17.46 17.67 -3.69
N LEU A 68 -16.76 16.93 -4.55
CA LEU A 68 -15.79 15.92 -4.15
C LEU A 68 -14.64 16.54 -3.36
N GLY A 69 -14.09 17.67 -3.82
CA GLY A 69 -13.04 18.38 -3.11
C GLY A 69 -13.46 18.85 -1.72
N LEU A 70 -14.71 19.33 -1.57
CA LEU A 70 -15.25 19.72 -0.26
C LEU A 70 -15.44 18.52 0.66
N ILE A 71 -15.90 17.37 0.14
CA ILE A 71 -16.03 16.13 0.90
C ILE A 71 -14.66 15.66 1.36
N SER A 72 -13.66 15.64 0.48
CA SER A 72 -12.28 15.25 0.82
C SER A 72 -11.66 16.18 1.86
N LEU A 73 -11.89 17.49 1.73
CA LEU A 73 -11.44 18.47 2.72
C LEU A 73 -12.07 18.21 4.09
N ALA A 74 -13.39 18.03 4.13
CA ALA A 74 -14.10 17.73 5.36
C ALA A 74 -13.63 16.42 6.00
N ALA A 75 -13.42 15.37 5.19
CA ALA A 75 -12.88 14.09 5.66
C ALA A 75 -11.49 14.24 6.27
N GLY A 76 -10.59 15.02 5.66
CA GLY A 76 -9.27 15.33 6.19
C GLY A 76 -9.33 16.06 7.52
N VAL A 77 -10.19 17.08 7.65
CA VAL A 77 -10.38 17.81 8.90
C VAL A 77 -10.95 16.90 10.01
N VAL A 78 -11.98 16.11 9.70
CA VAL A 78 -12.58 15.16 10.65
C VAL A 78 -11.55 14.15 11.12
N ALA A 79 -10.70 13.64 10.23
CA ALA A 79 -9.65 12.70 10.58
C ALA A 79 -8.63 13.27 11.59
N LEU A 80 -8.29 14.56 11.49
CA LEU A 80 -7.40 15.20 12.45
C LEU A 80 -8.08 15.55 13.77
N VAL A 81 -9.35 15.95 13.74
CA VAL A 81 -10.10 16.35 14.95
C VAL A 81 -10.57 15.13 15.75
N TRP A 82 -11.00 14.07 15.07
CA TRP A 82 -11.52 12.83 15.67
C TRP A 82 -10.85 11.58 15.12
N PRO A 83 -9.57 11.35 15.43
CA PRO A 83 -8.80 10.25 14.87
C PRO A 83 -9.34 8.86 15.27
N GLY A 84 -9.85 8.70 16.50
CA GLY A 84 -10.42 7.43 16.95
C GLY A 84 -11.63 6.98 16.13
N PRO A 85 -12.72 7.76 16.06
CA PRO A 85 -13.85 7.47 15.18
C PRO A 85 -13.46 7.29 13.71
N THR A 86 -12.53 8.10 13.21
CA THR A 86 -12.05 7.97 11.84
C THR A 86 -11.35 6.63 11.60
N ALA A 87 -10.55 6.16 12.56
CA ALA A 87 -9.92 4.84 12.48
C ALA A 87 -10.99 3.73 12.35
N LEU A 88 -12.07 3.80 13.12
CA LEU A 88 -13.16 2.82 13.03
C LEU A 88 -13.86 2.86 11.66
N VAL A 89 -14.12 4.05 11.12
CA VAL A 89 -14.70 4.21 9.78
C VAL A 89 -13.77 3.60 8.72
N LEU A 90 -12.47 3.86 8.79
CA LEU A 90 -11.50 3.27 7.86
C LEU A 90 -11.49 1.74 7.94
N VAL A 91 -11.56 1.18 9.14
CA VAL A 91 -11.68 -0.28 9.34
C VAL A 91 -12.94 -0.83 8.66
N LEU A 92 -14.09 -0.15 8.81
CA LEU A 92 -15.34 -0.56 8.17
C LEU A 92 -15.24 -0.48 6.64
N VAL A 93 -14.62 0.55 6.10
CA VAL A 93 -14.36 0.67 4.64
C VAL A 93 -13.51 -0.51 4.15
N VAL A 94 -12.42 -0.84 4.85
CA VAL A 94 -11.61 -2.02 4.53
C VAL A 94 -12.42 -3.30 4.64
N GLY A 95 -13.31 -3.41 5.64
CA GLY A 95 -14.24 -4.54 5.81
C GLY A 95 -15.17 -4.73 4.61
N ILE A 96 -15.75 -3.62 4.09
CA ILE A 96 -16.58 -3.65 2.87
C ILE A 96 -15.75 -4.16 1.68
N TRP A 97 -14.54 -3.62 1.49
CA TRP A 97 -13.65 -4.06 0.41
C TRP A 97 -13.25 -5.53 0.54
N ALA A 98 -12.96 -6.01 1.76
CA ALA A 98 -12.61 -7.39 2.01
C ALA A 98 -13.78 -8.35 1.69
N VAL A 99 -15.00 -8.00 2.10
CA VAL A 99 -16.20 -8.81 1.77
C VAL A 99 -16.48 -8.78 0.28
N ALA A 100 -16.50 -7.60 -0.34
CA ALA A 100 -16.78 -7.46 -1.76
C ALA A 100 -15.73 -8.18 -2.63
N GLY A 101 -14.44 -7.97 -2.33
CA GLY A 101 -13.34 -8.63 -3.00
C GLY A 101 -13.37 -10.14 -2.82
N GLY A 102 -13.61 -10.62 -1.60
CA GLY A 102 -13.74 -12.04 -1.31
C GLY A 102 -14.89 -12.72 -2.05
N ILE A 103 -16.04 -12.05 -2.19
CA ILE A 103 -17.15 -12.56 -3.00
C ILE A 103 -16.73 -12.67 -4.47
N VAL A 104 -16.06 -11.65 -5.02
CA VAL A 104 -15.55 -11.66 -6.40
C VAL A 104 -14.54 -12.80 -6.61
N GLU A 105 -13.63 -13.02 -5.66
CA GLU A 105 -12.69 -14.15 -5.71
C GLU A 105 -13.38 -15.50 -5.71
N ILE A 106 -14.39 -15.70 -4.84
CA ILE A 106 -15.19 -16.92 -4.83
C ILE A 106 -15.88 -17.13 -6.18
N VAL A 107 -16.52 -16.11 -6.73
CA VAL A 107 -17.19 -16.18 -8.03
C VAL A 107 -16.19 -16.55 -9.14
N ASN A 108 -15.00 -15.95 -9.14
CA ASN A 108 -13.94 -16.26 -10.10
C ASN A 108 -13.47 -17.73 -9.95
N GLY A 109 -13.44 -18.27 -8.76
CA GLY A 109 -13.13 -19.68 -8.50
C GLY A 109 -14.11 -20.67 -9.17
N PHE A 110 -15.34 -20.25 -9.47
CA PHE A 110 -16.31 -21.04 -10.25
C PHE A 110 -16.22 -20.80 -11.76
N GLY A 111 -15.30 -19.93 -12.23
CA GLY A 111 -15.08 -19.64 -13.63
C GLY A 111 -14.71 -20.88 -14.47
N LYS A 112 -15.11 -20.86 -15.74
CA LYS A 112 -14.80 -21.95 -16.68
C LYS A 112 -13.36 -21.83 -17.17
N GLY A 113 -12.62 -22.95 -17.16
CA GLY A 113 -11.28 -23.03 -17.77
C GLY A 113 -10.11 -23.01 -16.79
N GLU A 114 -10.33 -22.76 -15.51
CA GLU A 114 -9.29 -22.78 -14.49
C GLU A 114 -8.93 -24.18 -14.02
N ALA A 115 -7.63 -24.43 -13.76
CA ALA A 115 -7.16 -25.68 -13.17
C ALA A 115 -7.75 -25.87 -11.75
N ALA A 116 -7.97 -27.11 -11.34
CA ALA A 116 -8.57 -27.42 -10.04
C ALA A 116 -7.83 -26.76 -8.86
N GLY A 117 -6.50 -26.70 -8.92
CA GLY A 117 -5.68 -26.04 -7.90
C GLY A 117 -5.92 -24.52 -7.83
N THR A 118 -6.00 -23.85 -8.97
CA THR A 118 -6.28 -22.41 -9.07
C THR A 118 -7.66 -22.08 -8.54
N ARG A 119 -8.67 -22.91 -8.86
CA ARG A 119 -10.02 -22.77 -8.31
C ARG A 119 -10.06 -22.86 -6.78
N ALA A 120 -9.40 -23.86 -6.23
CA ALA A 120 -9.33 -24.05 -4.77
C ALA A 120 -8.67 -22.84 -4.10
N MET A 121 -7.62 -22.28 -4.69
CA MET A 121 -6.95 -21.06 -4.20
C MET A 121 -7.90 -19.87 -4.20
N PHE A 122 -8.61 -19.59 -5.29
CA PHE A 122 -9.58 -18.47 -5.35
C PHE A 122 -10.69 -18.60 -4.32
N ILE A 123 -11.27 -19.81 -4.19
CA ILE A 123 -12.35 -20.04 -3.21
C ILE A 123 -11.82 -19.88 -1.79
N LEU A 124 -10.66 -20.44 -1.47
CA LEU A 124 -10.06 -20.35 -0.15
C LEU A 124 -9.71 -18.91 0.22
N THR A 125 -9.03 -18.18 -0.70
CA THR A 125 -8.65 -16.77 -0.48
C THR A 125 -9.90 -15.91 -0.31
N GLY A 126 -10.91 -16.09 -1.17
CA GLY A 126 -12.16 -15.36 -1.07
C GLY A 126 -12.92 -15.65 0.22
N LEU A 127 -12.96 -16.90 0.68
CA LEU A 127 -13.59 -17.25 1.95
C LEU A 127 -12.87 -16.61 3.14
N VAL A 128 -11.54 -16.62 3.14
CA VAL A 128 -10.72 -15.95 4.17
C VAL A 128 -10.97 -14.44 4.15
N SER A 129 -11.01 -13.81 2.97
CA SER A 129 -11.30 -12.38 2.81
C SER A 129 -12.69 -12.01 3.33
N VAL A 130 -13.72 -12.80 3.02
CA VAL A 130 -15.07 -12.57 3.53
C VAL A 130 -15.11 -12.73 5.05
N ALA A 131 -14.53 -13.80 5.59
CA ALA A 131 -14.48 -14.03 7.04
C ALA A 131 -13.76 -12.89 7.76
N PHE A 132 -12.65 -12.41 7.20
CA PHE A 132 -11.90 -11.26 7.71
C PHE A 132 -12.73 -9.98 7.67
N GLY A 133 -13.40 -9.68 6.55
CA GLY A 133 -14.29 -8.52 6.45
C GLY A 133 -15.43 -8.55 7.45
N VAL A 134 -16.08 -9.71 7.66
CA VAL A 134 -17.12 -9.90 8.70
C VAL A 134 -16.55 -9.66 10.10
N LEU A 135 -15.33 -10.12 10.38
CA LEU A 135 -14.66 -9.86 11.66
C LEU A 135 -14.45 -8.36 11.89
N LEU A 136 -14.06 -7.59 10.85
CA LEU A 136 -13.89 -6.15 10.94
C LEU A 136 -15.20 -5.42 11.28
N PHE A 137 -16.34 -5.92 10.80
CA PHE A 137 -17.67 -5.40 11.18
C PHE A 137 -18.08 -5.77 12.61
N ALA A 138 -17.80 -7.01 13.02
CA ALA A 138 -18.21 -7.49 14.34
C ALA A 138 -17.40 -6.86 15.48
N ARG A 139 -16.12 -6.57 15.24
CA ARG A 139 -15.16 -6.07 16.25
C ARG A 139 -14.21 -5.05 15.60
N PRO A 140 -14.68 -3.85 15.27
CA PRO A 140 -13.88 -2.85 14.57
C PRO A 140 -12.68 -2.33 15.39
N ASP A 141 -12.77 -2.36 16.71
CA ASP A 141 -11.68 -2.06 17.65
C ASP A 141 -10.51 -3.05 17.50
N VAL A 142 -10.82 -4.35 17.54
CA VAL A 142 -9.84 -5.43 17.28
C VAL A 142 -9.36 -5.36 15.83
N GLY A 143 -10.27 -5.04 14.90
CA GLY A 143 -9.96 -4.87 13.49
C GLY A 143 -8.90 -3.81 13.22
N ALA A 144 -8.97 -2.66 13.89
CA ALA A 144 -7.97 -1.60 13.75
C ALA A 144 -6.56 -2.08 14.14
N ILE A 145 -6.45 -2.80 15.26
CA ILE A 145 -5.17 -3.37 15.70
C ILE A 145 -4.70 -4.44 14.71
N THR A 146 -5.60 -5.32 14.26
CA THR A 146 -5.28 -6.37 13.28
C THR A 146 -4.76 -5.78 11.97
N LEU A 147 -5.38 -4.71 11.46
CA LEU A 147 -4.90 -4.01 10.27
C LEU A 147 -3.51 -3.40 10.48
N ALA A 148 -3.23 -2.80 11.65
CA ALA A 148 -1.91 -2.29 11.97
C ALA A 148 -0.86 -3.40 12.00
N LEU A 149 -1.18 -4.57 12.58
CA LEU A 149 -0.28 -5.73 12.61
C LEU A 149 -0.05 -6.31 11.20
N LEU A 150 -1.10 -6.42 10.38
CA LEU A 150 -0.98 -6.83 8.97
C LEU A 150 -0.12 -5.85 8.18
N PHE A 151 -0.34 -4.54 8.35
CA PHE A 151 0.49 -3.51 7.75
C PHE A 151 1.96 -3.68 8.16
N GLY A 152 2.23 -3.94 9.45
CA GLY A 152 3.57 -4.24 9.96
C GLY A 152 4.18 -5.48 9.31
N LEU A 153 3.43 -6.58 9.21
CA LEU A 153 3.88 -7.81 8.58
C LEU A 153 4.24 -7.60 7.10
N PHE A 154 3.38 -6.93 6.33
CA PHE A 154 3.68 -6.60 4.94
C PHE A 154 4.92 -5.71 4.81
N ASN A 155 5.09 -4.72 5.68
CA ASN A 155 6.28 -3.88 5.67
C ASN A 155 7.56 -4.66 6.00
N LEU A 156 7.52 -5.64 6.91
CA LEU A 156 8.65 -6.52 7.20
C LEU A 156 9.02 -7.38 5.99
N ILE A 157 8.05 -8.09 5.40
CA ILE A 157 8.27 -8.94 4.22
C ILE A 157 8.81 -8.10 3.06
N TYR A 158 8.18 -6.97 2.79
CA TYR A 158 8.56 -6.07 1.72
C TYR A 158 9.95 -5.46 1.94
N GLY A 159 10.26 -5.05 3.17
CA GLY A 159 11.55 -4.49 3.54
C GLY A 159 12.68 -5.52 3.38
N ILE A 160 12.49 -6.74 3.87
CA ILE A 160 13.46 -7.84 3.70
C ILE A 160 13.69 -8.14 2.22
N SER A 161 12.60 -8.25 1.43
CA SER A 161 12.69 -8.50 -0.01
C SER A 161 13.48 -7.41 -0.73
N ARG A 162 13.26 -6.14 -0.39
CA ARG A 162 14.01 -5.00 -0.97
C ARG A 162 15.47 -4.98 -0.59
N ILE A 163 15.81 -5.30 0.66
CA ILE A 163 17.20 -5.41 1.10
C ILE A 163 17.89 -6.51 0.31
N THR A 164 17.28 -7.68 0.20
CA THR A 164 17.83 -8.84 -0.54
C THR A 164 18.10 -8.49 -2.00
N LEU A 165 17.12 -7.88 -2.69
CA LEU A 165 17.28 -7.43 -4.08
C LEU A 165 18.38 -6.36 -4.21
N GLY A 166 18.44 -5.41 -3.29
CA GLY A 166 19.46 -4.36 -3.29
C GLY A 166 20.87 -4.92 -3.15
N VAL A 167 21.07 -5.91 -2.28
CA VAL A 167 22.35 -6.61 -2.09
C VAL A 167 22.75 -7.40 -3.34
N GLN A 168 21.81 -8.15 -3.92
CA GLN A 168 22.07 -8.92 -5.15
C GLN A 168 22.49 -8.01 -6.33
N LEU A 169 21.80 -6.92 -6.53
CA LEU A 169 22.15 -5.93 -7.55
C LEU A 169 23.53 -5.30 -7.30
N HIS A 170 23.91 -5.10 -6.04
CA HIS A 170 25.23 -4.58 -5.70
C HIS A 170 26.34 -5.57 -6.04
N GLN A 171 26.15 -6.86 -5.77
CA GLN A 171 27.11 -7.92 -6.06
C GLN A 171 27.31 -8.12 -7.57
N LEU A 172 26.24 -8.13 -8.36
CA LEU A 172 26.31 -8.24 -9.82
C LEU A 172 27.12 -7.08 -10.43
N HIS A 173 27.01 -5.88 -9.85
CA HIS A 173 27.80 -4.72 -10.29
C HIS A 173 29.29 -4.88 -10.02
N GLN A 174 29.67 -5.46 -8.90
CA GLN A 174 31.08 -5.70 -8.56
C GLN A 174 31.67 -6.76 -9.49
N GLN A 175 30.96 -7.84 -9.77
CA GLN A 175 31.39 -8.91 -10.69
C GLN A 175 31.59 -8.41 -12.12
N GLY A 176 30.65 -7.58 -12.64
CA GLY A 176 30.76 -6.99 -13.97
C GLY A 176 31.92 -6.02 -14.12
N ARG A 177 32.39 -5.43 -13.02
CA ARG A 177 33.55 -4.55 -13.00
C ARG A 177 34.87 -5.32 -13.00
N SER A 178 34.92 -6.46 -12.30
CA SER A 178 36.08 -7.35 -12.24
C SER A 178 36.29 -8.14 -13.52
N ALA A 179 35.23 -8.35 -14.31
CA ALA A 179 35.28 -9.07 -15.58
C ALA A 179 35.65 -8.21 -16.79
N ARG A 180 35.91 -6.90 -16.66
CA ARG A 180 36.46 -6.07 -17.74
C ARG A 180 37.98 -6.29 -17.79
N PRO A 181 38.52 -6.97 -18.84
CA PRO A 181 39.95 -7.13 -19.01
C PRO A 181 40.61 -5.75 -19.18
N SER A 182 41.74 -5.57 -18.53
CA SER A 182 42.63 -4.41 -18.65
C SER A 182 43.34 -4.32 -20.02
N SER A 183 42.82 -4.95 -21.05
CA SER A 183 43.41 -5.03 -22.38
C SER A 183 42.84 -3.99 -23.34
N ALA A 184 43.20 -2.73 -23.14
CA ALA A 184 43.20 -1.74 -24.23
C ALA A 184 44.25 -0.64 -23.92
N LEU A 185 45.51 -1.06 -23.87
CA LEU A 185 46.57 -0.11 -24.23
C LEU A 185 46.67 -0.15 -25.74
N PRO A 186 46.45 0.94 -26.47
CA PRO A 186 46.84 1.02 -27.87
C PRO A 186 48.36 1.01 -27.92
N THR A 187 48.93 -0.02 -28.57
CA THR A 187 50.31 -0.02 -28.99
C THR A 187 50.44 1.07 -30.03
N ALA A 188 51.00 2.23 -29.63
CA ALA A 188 51.49 3.22 -30.56
C ALA A 188 52.74 2.66 -31.23
N ALA A 189 52.71 2.49 -32.56
CA ALA A 189 53.83 2.40 -33.45
C ALA A 189 53.68 3.47 -34.53
#